data_f06942b9515128281214593ff8d3b01a
#
_entry.id   f06942b9515128281214593ff8d3b01a
#
_cell.length_a   1.000
_cell.length_b   1.000
_cell.length_c   1.000
_cell.angle_alpha   90.00
_cell.angle_beta   90.00
_cell.angle_gamma   90.00
#
_symmetry.space_group_name_H-M   'P 1'
#
loop_
_entity.id
_entity.type
_entity.pdbx_description
1 polymer ?
#
loop_
_entity_poly.entity_id
_entity_poly.type
_entity_poly.pdbx_seq_one_letter_code
_entity_poly.pdbx_strand_id
1 'polypeptide(L)'
;MEEKNIENQNPLVLYFEKIDKLQKLYNNYIDLLRQGNMSVDSKLNETRKTYDLLMQSFLNYLSNAFHFDMDACLRDNDVYVEDIKNNDLIDKIKAVLTNLCKNNDSEDIKIIKDALCPVVVVDMSMMHLALEKLASK
;
A
#
# COMPACT_ATOMS: atom_id res chain seq x y z
N MET A 1 10.77 21.52 -10.86
CA MET A 1 10.98 21.29 -9.43
C MET A 1 10.06 20.19 -8.89
N GLU A 2 8.77 20.35 -9.10
CA GLU A 2 7.81 19.34 -8.69
C GLU A 2 8.01 18.02 -9.42
N GLU A 3 8.45 18.08 -10.66
CA GLU A 3 8.73 16.91 -11.45
C GLU A 3 9.81 16.04 -10.82
N LYS A 4 10.81 16.67 -10.22
CA LYS A 4 11.86 15.92 -9.53
C LYS A 4 11.33 15.17 -8.33
N ASN A 5 10.39 15.77 -7.60
CA ASN A 5 9.76 15.09 -6.47
C ASN A 5 8.97 13.86 -6.92
N ILE A 6 8.28 13.98 -8.06
CA ILE A 6 7.52 12.87 -8.62
C ILE A 6 8.48 11.76 -9.07
N GLU A 7 9.57 12.12 -9.70
CA GLU A 7 10.56 11.14 -10.17
C GLU A 7 11.21 10.39 -9.01
N ASN A 8 11.37 11.06 -7.87
CA ASN A 8 12.02 10.47 -6.72
C ASN A 8 11.07 9.69 -5.83
N GLN A 9 9.76 9.72 -6.13
CA GLN A 9 8.82 8.97 -5.35
C GLN A 9 8.86 7.50 -5.71
N ASN A 10 8.83 6.67 -4.66
CA ASN A 10 8.84 5.24 -4.81
C ASN A 10 7.52 4.76 -5.42
N PRO A 11 7.54 3.93 -6.48
CA PRO A 11 6.30 3.45 -7.09
C PRO A 11 5.36 2.76 -6.11
N LEU A 12 5.89 2.00 -5.17
CA LEU A 12 5.07 1.28 -4.20
C LEU A 12 4.34 2.26 -3.27
N VAL A 13 5.02 3.32 -2.85
CA VAL A 13 4.39 4.37 -2.03
C VAL A 13 3.22 4.99 -2.78
N LEU A 14 3.41 5.28 -4.06
CA LEU A 14 2.34 5.84 -4.89
C LEU A 14 1.15 4.89 -4.98
N TYR A 15 1.41 3.60 -5.15
CA TYR A 15 0.34 2.61 -5.19
C TYR A 15 -0.44 2.59 -3.87
N PHE A 16 0.24 2.57 -2.75
CA PHE A 16 -0.41 2.56 -1.45
C PHE A 16 -1.25 3.81 -1.22
N GLU A 17 -0.75 4.97 -1.61
CA GLU A 17 -1.50 6.21 -1.48
C GLU A 17 -2.79 6.18 -2.30
N LYS A 18 -2.71 5.70 -3.54
CA LYS A 18 -3.87 5.61 -4.42
C LYS A 18 -4.88 4.59 -3.92
N ILE A 19 -4.41 3.45 -3.44
CA ILE A 19 -5.28 2.41 -2.87
C ILE A 19 -6.02 2.99 -1.67
N ASP A 20 -5.31 3.65 -0.78
CA ASP A 20 -5.89 4.25 0.41
C ASP A 20 -6.98 5.27 0.06
N LYS A 21 -6.70 6.14 -0.90
CA LYS A 21 -7.66 7.14 -1.34
C LYS A 21 -8.92 6.50 -1.91
N LEU A 22 -8.75 5.47 -2.73
CA LEU A 22 -9.90 4.80 -3.34
C LEU A 22 -10.73 4.05 -2.30
N GLN A 23 -10.09 3.43 -1.32
CA GLN A 23 -10.79 2.76 -0.23
C GLN A 23 -11.61 3.76 0.58
N LYS A 24 -11.03 4.89 0.93
CA LYS A 24 -11.73 5.93 1.68
C LYS A 24 -12.90 6.50 0.90
N LEU A 25 -12.68 6.75 -0.38
CA LEU A 25 -13.72 7.27 -1.25
C LEU A 25 -14.87 6.28 -1.40
N TYR A 26 -14.55 5.02 -1.63
CA TYR A 26 -15.55 3.96 -1.76
C TYR A 26 -16.39 3.84 -0.49
N ASN A 27 -15.74 3.80 0.67
CA ASN A 27 -16.46 3.69 1.95
C ASN A 27 -17.32 4.91 2.21
N ASN A 28 -16.86 6.10 1.81
CA ASN A 28 -17.65 7.32 1.92
C ASN A 28 -18.93 7.22 1.06
N TYR A 29 -18.80 6.73 -0.16
CA TYR A 29 -19.97 6.54 -1.03
C TYR A 29 -20.93 5.49 -0.46
N ILE A 30 -20.41 4.43 0.15
CA ILE A 30 -21.25 3.41 0.80
C ILE A 30 -22.07 4.06 1.92
N ASP A 31 -21.44 4.91 2.73
CA ASP A 31 -22.12 5.60 3.82
C ASP A 31 -23.23 6.53 3.30
N LEU A 32 -22.96 7.26 2.21
CA LEU A 32 -23.95 8.12 1.59
C LEU A 32 -25.12 7.31 1.04
N LEU A 33 -24.83 6.16 0.46
CA LEU A 33 -25.86 5.27 -0.05
C LEU A 33 -26.75 4.76 1.07
N ARG A 34 -26.16 4.40 2.22
CA ARG A 34 -26.91 3.96 3.40
C ARG A 34 -27.82 5.05 3.93
N GLN A 35 -27.45 6.31 3.73
CA GLN A 35 -28.26 7.45 4.13
C GLN A 35 -29.37 7.75 3.12
N GLY A 36 -29.51 6.93 2.09
CA GLY A 36 -30.56 7.07 1.11
C GLY A 36 -30.18 7.92 -0.11
N ASN A 37 -28.92 8.33 -0.23
CA ASN A 37 -28.46 9.13 -1.35
C ASN A 37 -28.10 8.22 -2.52
N MET A 38 -29.10 7.93 -3.37
CA MET A 38 -28.93 7.01 -4.50
C MET A 38 -28.12 7.60 -5.63
N SER A 39 -27.87 8.92 -5.62
CA SER A 39 -27.13 9.57 -6.71
C SER A 39 -25.66 9.15 -6.75
N VAL A 40 -25.14 8.54 -5.70
CA VAL A 40 -23.73 8.11 -5.64
C VAL A 40 -23.49 6.73 -6.23
N ASP A 41 -24.55 6.03 -6.67
CA ASP A 41 -24.43 4.66 -7.15
C ASP A 41 -23.44 4.54 -8.32
N SER A 42 -23.54 5.43 -9.30
CA SER A 42 -22.61 5.41 -10.44
C SER A 42 -21.19 5.74 -10.03
N LYS A 43 -21.01 6.65 -9.06
CA LYS A 43 -19.70 6.99 -8.53
C LYS A 43 -19.08 5.81 -7.79
N LEU A 44 -19.89 5.06 -7.08
CA LEU A 44 -19.47 3.85 -6.41
C LEU A 44 -18.92 2.84 -7.42
N ASN A 45 -19.66 2.61 -8.49
CA ASN A 45 -19.25 1.68 -9.55
C ASN A 45 -17.96 2.15 -10.24
N GLU A 46 -17.84 3.44 -10.53
CA GLU A 46 -16.62 4.00 -11.13
C GLU A 46 -15.42 3.82 -10.21
N THR A 47 -15.60 4.08 -8.92
CA THR A 47 -14.53 3.91 -7.94
C THR A 47 -14.08 2.47 -7.89
N ARG A 48 -15.02 1.52 -7.91
CA ARG A 48 -14.70 0.10 -7.92
C ARG A 48 -13.89 -0.28 -9.15
N LYS A 49 -14.30 0.19 -10.33
CA LYS A 49 -13.59 -0.10 -11.58
C LYS A 49 -12.17 0.47 -11.54
N THR A 50 -12.04 1.70 -11.07
CA THR A 50 -10.71 2.33 -10.94
C THR A 50 -9.84 1.54 -9.98
N TYR A 51 -10.40 1.11 -8.87
CA TYR A 51 -9.70 0.29 -7.90
C TYR A 51 -9.24 -1.03 -8.50
N ASP A 52 -10.11 -1.71 -9.23
CA ASP A 52 -9.77 -3.00 -9.84
C ASP A 52 -8.62 -2.86 -10.83
N LEU A 53 -8.64 -1.81 -11.65
CA LEU A 53 -7.56 -1.54 -12.60
C LEU A 53 -6.26 -1.21 -11.87
N LEU A 54 -6.35 -0.41 -10.84
CA LEU A 54 -5.18 -0.06 -10.02
C LEU A 54 -4.58 -1.29 -9.38
N MET A 55 -5.42 -2.17 -8.82
CA MET A 55 -4.95 -3.40 -8.19
C MET A 55 -4.28 -4.33 -9.19
N GLN A 56 -4.81 -4.42 -10.40
CA GLN A 56 -4.22 -5.23 -11.45
C GLN A 56 -2.81 -4.74 -11.78
N SER A 57 -2.65 -3.43 -11.94
CA SER A 57 -1.35 -2.82 -12.19
C SER A 57 -0.39 -3.05 -11.03
N PHE A 58 -0.88 -2.86 -9.81
CA PHE A 58 -0.11 -3.05 -8.59
C PHE A 58 0.40 -4.49 -8.45
N LEU A 59 -0.49 -5.45 -8.64
CA LEU A 59 -0.11 -6.87 -8.55
C LEU A 59 0.88 -7.26 -9.64
N ASN A 60 0.71 -6.73 -10.85
CA ASN A 60 1.67 -6.97 -11.93
C ASN A 60 3.05 -6.41 -11.58
N TYR A 61 3.09 -5.22 -11.02
CA TYR A 61 4.35 -4.60 -10.59
C TYR A 61 5.06 -5.50 -9.57
N LEU A 62 4.34 -5.95 -8.56
CA LEU A 62 4.91 -6.80 -7.52
C LEU A 62 5.30 -8.18 -8.05
N SER A 63 4.47 -8.78 -8.90
CA SER A 63 4.76 -10.08 -9.49
C SER A 63 6.03 -10.03 -10.32
N ASN A 64 6.24 -8.94 -11.05
CA ASN A 64 7.46 -8.77 -11.83
C ASN A 64 8.69 -8.60 -10.93
N ALA A 65 8.53 -7.86 -9.83
CA ALA A 65 9.65 -7.64 -8.91
C ALA A 65 10.07 -8.92 -8.18
N PHE A 66 9.10 -9.72 -7.77
CA PHE A 66 9.37 -10.94 -7.01
C PHE A 66 9.47 -12.20 -7.87
N HIS A 67 9.11 -12.11 -9.15
CA HIS A 67 9.16 -13.23 -10.11
C HIS A 67 8.23 -14.40 -9.75
N PHE A 68 7.08 -14.10 -9.19
CA PHE A 68 6.01 -15.08 -8.96
C PHE A 68 4.66 -14.35 -8.91
N ASP A 69 3.59 -15.15 -8.90
CA ASP A 69 2.23 -14.60 -8.86
C ASP A 69 1.92 -14.02 -7.47
N MET A 70 1.95 -12.70 -7.38
CA MET A 70 1.73 -12.03 -6.10
C MET A 70 0.29 -12.19 -5.59
N ASP A 71 -0.69 -12.21 -6.50
CA ASP A 71 -2.09 -12.40 -6.09
C ASP A 71 -2.26 -13.74 -5.38
N ALA A 72 -1.70 -14.80 -5.96
CA ALA A 72 -1.75 -16.12 -5.33
C ALA A 72 -1.06 -16.13 -3.97
N CYS A 73 0.08 -15.46 -3.88
CA CYS A 73 0.82 -15.36 -2.62
C CYS A 73 0.02 -14.64 -1.54
N LEU A 74 -0.63 -13.54 -1.89
CA LEU A 74 -1.44 -12.79 -0.95
C LEU A 74 -2.64 -13.61 -0.48
N ARG A 75 -3.31 -14.31 -1.41
CA ARG A 75 -4.44 -15.18 -1.05
C ARG A 75 -4.01 -16.31 -0.13
N ASP A 76 -2.84 -16.88 -0.35
CA ASP A 76 -2.30 -17.91 0.53
C ASP A 76 -2.05 -17.38 1.95
N ASN A 77 -1.90 -16.07 2.10
CA ASN A 77 -1.73 -15.42 3.39
C ASN A 77 -3.02 -14.75 3.87
N ASP A 78 -4.16 -15.13 3.32
CA ASP A 78 -5.49 -14.61 3.69
C ASP A 78 -5.63 -13.12 3.40
N VAL A 79 -4.95 -12.63 2.38
CA VAL A 79 -5.06 -11.24 1.93
C VAL A 79 -5.77 -11.20 0.58
N TYR A 80 -6.95 -10.59 0.56
CA TYR A 80 -7.81 -10.52 -0.63
C TYR A 80 -7.86 -9.09 -1.13
N VAL A 81 -7.17 -8.82 -2.23
CA VAL A 81 -7.02 -7.45 -2.75
C VAL A 81 -8.30 -6.88 -3.32
N GLU A 82 -9.26 -7.73 -3.69
CA GLU A 82 -10.57 -7.29 -4.16
C GLU A 82 -11.44 -6.71 -3.05
N ASP A 83 -11.04 -6.86 -1.80
CA ASP A 83 -11.83 -6.39 -0.66
C ASP A 83 -11.56 -4.90 -0.40
N ILE A 84 -12.15 -4.07 -1.24
CA ILE A 84 -11.95 -2.61 -1.21
C ILE A 84 -12.39 -1.98 0.12
N LYS A 85 -13.31 -2.63 0.83
CA LYS A 85 -13.83 -2.10 2.11
C LYS A 85 -12.89 -2.35 3.29
N ASN A 86 -11.94 -3.26 3.12
CA ASN A 86 -11.06 -3.66 4.22
C ASN A 86 -10.00 -2.60 4.50
N ASN A 87 -10.17 -1.84 5.56
CA ASN A 87 -9.25 -0.78 5.95
C ASN A 87 -7.87 -1.30 6.37
N ASP A 88 -7.78 -2.58 6.71
CA ASP A 88 -6.51 -3.21 7.10
C ASP A 88 -5.77 -3.82 5.91
N LEU A 89 -6.33 -3.71 4.70
CA LEU A 89 -5.77 -4.37 3.53
C LEU A 89 -4.32 -3.96 3.27
N ILE A 90 -4.05 -2.66 3.28
CA ILE A 90 -2.70 -2.15 3.02
C ILE A 90 -1.72 -2.67 4.06
N ASP A 91 -2.10 -2.66 5.33
CA ASP A 91 -1.25 -3.16 6.41
C ASP A 91 -0.94 -4.64 6.24
N LYS A 92 -1.93 -5.42 5.83
CA LYS A 92 -1.75 -6.85 5.57
C LYS A 92 -0.81 -7.08 4.39
N ILE A 93 -0.98 -6.29 3.32
CA ILE A 93 -0.09 -6.37 2.16
C ILE A 93 1.34 -6.05 2.58
N LYS A 94 1.52 -4.98 3.35
CA LYS A 94 2.84 -4.58 3.84
C LYS A 94 3.49 -5.67 4.68
N ALA A 95 2.72 -6.35 5.51
CA ALA A 95 3.23 -7.43 6.35
C ALA A 95 3.75 -8.59 5.50
N VAL A 96 2.99 -8.98 4.48
CA VAL A 96 3.41 -10.05 3.56
C VAL A 96 4.67 -9.64 2.82
N LEU A 97 4.70 -8.42 2.27
CA LEU A 97 5.85 -7.92 1.52
C LEU A 97 7.09 -7.82 2.41
N THR A 98 6.94 -7.35 3.63
CA THR A 98 8.05 -7.27 4.58
C THR A 98 8.67 -8.65 4.81
N ASN A 99 7.81 -9.65 4.96
CA ASN A 99 8.27 -11.01 5.16
C ASN A 99 9.01 -11.55 3.92
N LEU A 100 8.46 -11.30 2.75
CA LEU A 100 9.07 -11.72 1.49
C LEU A 100 10.43 -11.06 1.24
N CYS A 101 10.58 -9.82 1.67
CA CYS A 101 11.80 -9.06 1.45
C CYS A 101 12.96 -9.50 2.36
N LYS A 102 12.70 -10.22 3.42
CA LYS A 102 13.74 -10.58 4.40
C LYS A 102 14.92 -11.31 3.80
N ASN A 103 14.68 -12.17 2.83
CA ASN A 103 15.71 -13.01 2.25
C ASN A 103 16.01 -12.68 0.79
N ASN A 104 15.67 -11.45 0.36
CA ASN A 104 15.83 -11.07 -1.03
C ASN A 104 16.47 -9.69 -1.13
N ASP A 105 17.67 -9.62 -1.73
CA ASP A 105 18.45 -8.40 -1.81
C ASP A 105 18.60 -7.87 -3.25
N SER A 106 17.75 -8.32 -4.19
CA SER A 106 17.80 -7.78 -5.54
C SER A 106 17.48 -6.27 -5.53
N GLU A 107 17.89 -5.57 -6.57
CA GLU A 107 17.67 -4.11 -6.64
C GLU A 107 16.18 -3.77 -6.66
N ASP A 108 15.39 -4.54 -7.37
CA ASP A 108 13.94 -4.33 -7.41
C ASP A 108 13.33 -4.49 -6.02
N ILE A 109 13.83 -5.44 -5.25
CA ILE A 109 13.33 -5.68 -3.90
C ILE A 109 13.81 -4.59 -2.94
N LYS A 110 14.99 -4.04 -3.16
CA LYS A 110 15.45 -2.91 -2.34
C LYS A 110 14.53 -1.71 -2.47
N ILE A 111 14.03 -1.46 -3.68
CA ILE A 111 13.06 -0.39 -3.91
C ILE A 111 11.79 -0.63 -3.10
N ILE A 112 11.34 -1.87 -3.08
CA ILE A 112 10.16 -2.26 -2.30
C ILE A 112 10.43 -2.14 -0.80
N LYS A 113 11.58 -2.58 -0.34
CA LYS A 113 11.98 -2.43 1.06
C LYS A 113 11.95 -0.97 1.51
N ASP A 114 12.46 -0.08 0.66
CA ASP A 114 12.48 1.35 0.97
C ASP A 114 11.07 1.89 1.13
N ALA A 115 10.13 1.43 0.32
CA ALA A 115 8.74 1.85 0.41
C ALA A 115 8.06 1.34 1.69
N LEU A 116 8.48 0.18 2.16
CA LEU A 116 7.89 -0.41 3.36
C LEU A 116 8.42 0.22 4.64
N CYS A 117 9.58 0.85 4.57
CA CYS A 117 10.30 1.33 5.74
C CYS A 117 10.36 2.84 5.96
N PRO A 118 9.78 3.71 5.10
CA PRO A 118 10.03 5.15 5.28
C PRO A 118 9.55 5.69 6.62
N VAL A 119 8.39 5.23 7.09
CA VAL A 119 7.87 5.63 8.40
C VAL A 119 8.64 4.94 9.52
N VAL A 120 8.94 3.67 9.33
CA VAL A 120 9.71 2.89 10.31
C VAL A 120 11.10 3.47 10.48
N VAL A 121 11.73 3.89 9.39
CA VAL A 121 13.07 4.51 9.45
C VAL A 121 13.03 5.79 10.27
N VAL A 122 12.02 6.63 10.08
CA VAL A 122 11.86 7.86 10.87
C VAL A 122 11.67 7.53 12.35
N ASP A 123 10.80 6.57 12.65
CA ASP A 123 10.57 6.15 14.03
C ASP A 123 11.83 5.58 14.66
N MET A 124 12.55 4.77 13.92
CA MET A 124 13.80 4.19 14.40
C MET A 124 14.85 5.28 14.67
N SER A 125 14.90 6.30 13.84
CA SER A 125 15.81 7.42 14.05
C SER A 125 15.49 8.14 15.36
N MET A 126 14.22 8.36 15.63
CA MET A 126 13.80 8.99 16.87
C MET A 126 14.12 8.10 18.09
N MET A 127 13.87 6.82 17.97
CA MET A 127 14.21 5.86 19.03
C MET A 127 15.70 5.82 19.26
N HIS A 128 16.47 5.86 18.22
CA HIS A 128 17.92 5.84 18.30
C HIS A 128 18.44 7.08 19.04
N LEU A 129 17.90 8.24 18.72
CA LEU A 129 18.26 9.47 19.42
C LEU A 129 17.90 9.40 20.91
N ALA A 130 16.72 8.85 21.20
CA ALA A 130 16.30 8.69 22.59
C ALA A 130 17.22 7.75 23.35
N LEU A 131 17.63 6.65 22.71
CA LEU A 131 18.55 5.70 23.32
C LEU A 131 19.94 6.31 23.55
N GLU A 132 20.41 7.12 22.60
CA GLU A 132 21.68 7.82 22.76
C GLU A 132 21.64 8.77 23.94
N LYS A 133 20.54 9.49 24.10
CA LYS A 133 20.39 10.39 25.24
C LYS A 133 20.40 9.64 26.55
N LEU A 134 19.75 8.48 26.58
CA LEU A 134 19.76 7.64 27.78
C LEU A 134 21.16 7.09 28.06
N ALA A 135 21.86 6.68 27.01
CA ALA A 135 23.19 6.11 27.14
C ALA A 135 24.21 7.15 27.61
N SER A 136 23.99 8.41 27.26
CA SER A 136 24.92 9.47 27.65
C SER A 136 24.76 9.91 29.10
N LYS A 137 23.75 9.43 29.77
CA LYS A 137 23.57 9.69 31.19
C LYS A 137 24.29 8.64 32.00
#